data_f086d64af79af7920246c6ac6d203965
#
_entry.id   f086d64af79af7920246c6ac6d203965
#
_cell.length_a   1.000
_cell.length_b   1.000
_cell.length_c   1.000
_cell.angle_alpha   90.00
_cell.angle_beta   90.00
_cell.angle_gamma   90.00
#
_symmetry.space_group_name_H-M   'P 1'
#
loop_
_entity.id
_entity.type
_entity.pdbx_description
1 polymer ?
#
loop_
_entity_poly.entity_id
_entity_poly.type
_entity_poly.pdbx_seq_one_letter_code
_entity_poly.pdbx_strand_id
1 'polypeptide(L)'
;DGTSMLMSLFYSFYGSGVWANERESNLLDGAAHFYDTYECKDGKYIAVACIEDKFYKEMLDKLEITDEKFSKQFSKDIWPELKSKLGEKFLSKNRDEWAMIFKNSDACITPILDLDEAPKHEHNKSRSTFTERDGVVQPNPSPRFSETPLEIKSSPKKIGEDNILISEKYNINL
;
A
#
# COMPACT_ATOMS: atom_id res chain seq x y z
N ASP A 1 -13.98 -9.62 -19.28
CA ASP A 1 -12.79 -10.28 -19.87
C ASP A 1 -11.49 -9.77 -19.23
N GLY A 2 -11.25 -8.44 -19.19
CA GLY A 2 -10.04 -7.87 -18.63
C GLY A 2 -9.81 -8.23 -17.15
N THR A 3 -10.85 -8.17 -16.32
CA THR A 3 -10.78 -8.57 -14.92
C THR A 3 -10.41 -10.05 -14.77
N SER A 4 -11.01 -10.92 -15.59
CA SER A 4 -10.69 -12.35 -15.56
C SER A 4 -9.25 -12.62 -15.98
N MET A 5 -8.72 -11.85 -16.95
CA MET A 5 -7.32 -11.92 -17.38
C MET A 5 -6.36 -11.54 -16.23
N LEU A 6 -6.65 -10.48 -15.49
CA LEU A 6 -5.85 -10.08 -14.32
C LEU A 6 -5.84 -11.14 -13.22
N MET A 7 -6.90 -11.95 -13.11
CA MET A 7 -7.00 -13.02 -12.12
C MET A 7 -6.30 -14.33 -12.54
N SER A 8 -5.71 -14.41 -13.73
CA SER A 8 -5.12 -15.66 -14.25
C SER A 8 -4.05 -16.26 -13.34
N LEU A 9 -3.24 -15.43 -12.66
CA LEU A 9 -2.26 -15.88 -11.69
C LEU A 9 -2.93 -16.59 -10.49
N PHE A 10 -4.00 -16.01 -9.96
CA PHE A 10 -4.74 -16.60 -8.83
C PHE A 10 -5.44 -17.89 -9.21
N TYR A 11 -5.99 -17.99 -10.43
CA TYR A 11 -6.54 -19.25 -10.95
C TYR A 11 -5.45 -20.32 -11.09
N SER A 12 -4.24 -19.95 -11.48
CA SER A 12 -3.10 -20.87 -11.53
C SER A 12 -2.72 -21.37 -10.13
N PHE A 13 -2.65 -20.49 -9.14
CA PHE A 13 -2.40 -20.86 -7.74
C PHE A 13 -3.50 -21.75 -7.18
N TYR A 14 -4.76 -21.43 -7.46
CA TYR A 14 -5.90 -22.24 -7.05
C TYR A 14 -5.88 -23.64 -7.69
N GLY A 15 -5.65 -23.71 -9.00
CA GLY A 15 -5.57 -24.99 -9.73
C GLY A 15 -4.40 -25.88 -9.32
N SER A 16 -3.31 -25.29 -8.82
CA SER A 16 -2.15 -26.02 -8.27
C SER A 16 -2.27 -26.35 -6.77
N GLY A 17 -3.35 -25.96 -6.12
CA GLY A 17 -3.57 -26.19 -4.68
C GLY A 17 -2.76 -25.28 -3.76
N VAL A 18 -2.08 -24.26 -4.31
CA VAL A 18 -1.33 -23.28 -3.52
C VAL A 18 -2.25 -22.24 -2.88
N TRP A 19 -3.40 -21.96 -3.51
CA TRP A 19 -4.39 -21.00 -3.04
C TRP A 19 -5.69 -21.71 -2.62
N ALA A 20 -6.17 -21.42 -1.42
CA ALA A 20 -7.48 -21.88 -0.93
C ALA A 20 -8.56 -20.83 -1.22
N ASN A 21 -9.79 -21.27 -1.49
CA ASN A 21 -10.95 -20.39 -1.68
C ASN A 21 -11.61 -20.02 -0.33
N GLU A 22 -10.78 -19.58 0.61
CA GLU A 22 -11.18 -19.16 1.96
C GLU A 22 -10.50 -17.81 2.26
N ARG A 23 -11.17 -16.97 3.02
CA ARG A 23 -10.59 -15.67 3.46
C ARG A 23 -9.48 -15.92 4.47
N GLU A 24 -8.45 -15.05 4.41
CA GLU A 24 -7.35 -15.07 5.38
C GLU A 24 -6.74 -16.47 5.57
N SER A 25 -6.51 -17.17 4.47
CA SER A 25 -5.96 -18.54 4.45
C SER A 25 -4.75 -18.69 3.53
N ASN A 26 -4.36 -17.60 2.86
CA ASN A 26 -3.32 -17.59 1.83
C ASN A 26 -2.16 -16.66 2.19
N LEU A 27 -1.10 -16.76 1.40
CA LEU A 27 0.13 -15.98 1.60
C LEU A 27 -0.07 -14.46 1.56
N LEU A 28 -0.97 -13.97 0.70
CA LEU A 28 -1.10 -12.55 0.36
C LEU A 28 -2.47 -11.95 0.73
N ASP A 29 -3.27 -12.64 1.53
CA ASP A 29 -4.63 -12.22 1.87
C ASP A 29 -4.83 -11.88 3.35
N GLY A 30 -3.74 -11.69 4.09
CA GLY A 30 -3.76 -11.35 5.50
C GLY A 30 -3.67 -12.55 6.45
N ALA A 31 -3.59 -13.81 5.96
CA ALA A 31 -3.37 -14.96 6.83
C ALA A 31 -1.95 -15.01 7.40
N ALA A 32 -0.96 -14.71 6.55
CA ALA A 32 0.45 -14.80 6.94
C ALA A 32 0.85 -13.64 7.85
N HIS A 33 1.44 -13.94 8.99
CA HIS A 33 1.90 -12.94 9.96
C HIS A 33 2.91 -11.94 9.38
N PHE A 34 3.60 -12.28 8.32
CA PHE A 34 4.59 -11.43 7.64
C PHE A 34 4.02 -10.69 6.41
N TYR A 35 2.71 -10.81 6.17
CA TYR A 35 2.02 -10.11 5.08
C TYR A 35 0.62 -9.66 5.50
N ASP A 36 0.57 -8.59 6.29
CA ASP A 36 -0.65 -8.04 6.86
C ASP A 36 -0.46 -6.60 7.33
N THR A 37 -1.49 -6.02 7.91
CA THR A 37 -1.47 -4.73 8.59
C THR A 37 -1.68 -4.92 10.09
N TYR A 38 -0.96 -4.13 10.89
CA TYR A 38 -1.01 -4.21 12.35
C TYR A 38 -1.36 -2.86 12.96
N GLU A 39 -2.25 -2.90 13.94
CA GLU A 39 -2.59 -1.73 14.75
C GLU A 39 -1.42 -1.39 15.69
N CYS A 40 -1.13 -0.09 15.80
CA CYS A 40 -0.14 0.47 16.69
C CYS A 40 -0.80 1.10 17.92
N LYS A 41 0.00 1.46 18.93
CA LYS A 41 -0.47 2.01 20.20
C LYS A 41 -1.41 3.22 20.08
N ASP A 42 -1.23 4.01 19.04
CA ASP A 42 -2.01 5.22 18.76
C ASP A 42 -3.27 4.97 17.90
N GLY A 43 -3.65 3.70 17.68
CA GLY A 43 -4.79 3.32 16.83
C GLY A 43 -4.54 3.49 15.33
N LYS A 44 -3.34 3.88 14.92
CA LYS A 44 -2.90 3.91 13.53
C LYS A 44 -2.30 2.57 13.13
N TYR A 45 -2.04 2.38 11.84
CA TYR A 45 -1.63 1.10 11.30
C TYR A 45 -0.27 1.14 10.61
N ILE A 46 0.42 0.01 10.65
CA ILE A 46 1.64 -0.26 9.89
C ILE A 46 1.43 -1.45 8.98
N ALA A 47 1.95 -1.39 7.75
CA ALA A 47 1.92 -2.50 6.80
C ALA A 47 3.21 -3.30 6.91
N VAL A 48 3.08 -4.62 6.89
CA VAL A 48 4.17 -5.60 6.91
C VAL A 48 4.06 -6.46 5.66
N ALA A 49 5.14 -6.59 4.88
CA ALA A 49 5.18 -7.35 3.63
C ALA A 49 6.53 -8.09 3.44
N CYS A 50 7.05 -8.72 4.49
CA CYS A 50 8.37 -9.33 4.56
C CYS A 50 8.37 -10.77 4.05
N ILE A 51 8.11 -11.00 2.76
CA ILE A 51 8.01 -12.35 2.20
C ILE A 51 9.39 -13.03 2.13
N GLU A 52 10.39 -12.32 1.60
CA GLU A 52 11.73 -12.85 1.40
C GLU A 52 12.50 -12.97 2.71
N ASP A 53 13.27 -14.05 2.83
CA ASP A 53 14.02 -14.43 4.04
C ASP A 53 14.89 -13.29 4.60
N LYS A 54 15.56 -12.54 3.73
CA LYS A 54 16.42 -11.42 4.17
C LYS A 54 15.63 -10.27 4.80
N PHE A 55 14.47 -9.94 4.23
CA PHE A 55 13.61 -8.88 4.75
C PHE A 55 12.89 -9.32 6.02
N TYR A 56 12.50 -10.59 6.07
CA TYR A 56 11.90 -11.18 7.25
C TYR A 56 12.88 -11.21 8.44
N LYS A 57 14.13 -11.61 8.23
CA LYS A 57 15.17 -11.56 9.26
C LYS A 57 15.42 -10.15 9.77
N GLU A 58 15.53 -9.17 8.86
CA GLU A 58 15.70 -7.78 9.25
C GLU A 58 14.52 -7.25 10.07
N MET A 59 13.29 -7.65 9.73
CA MET A 59 12.11 -7.37 10.54
C MET A 59 12.26 -7.93 11.97
N LEU A 60 12.59 -9.21 12.10
CA LEU A 60 12.73 -9.85 13.40
C LEU A 60 13.82 -9.19 14.26
N ASP A 61 14.96 -8.87 13.66
CA ASP A 61 16.08 -8.19 14.33
C ASP A 61 15.64 -6.81 14.85
N LYS A 62 15.00 -6.00 14.04
CA LYS A 62 14.52 -4.66 14.42
C LYS A 62 13.38 -4.70 15.43
N LEU A 63 12.57 -5.73 15.41
CA LEU A 63 11.53 -5.98 16.41
C LEU A 63 12.10 -6.65 17.68
N GLU A 64 13.39 -7.01 17.70
CA GLU A 64 14.03 -7.73 18.81
C GLU A 64 13.29 -9.03 19.19
N ILE A 65 12.82 -9.76 18.14
CA ILE A 65 12.11 -11.03 18.32
C ILE A 65 13.11 -12.17 18.32
N THR A 66 13.17 -12.90 19.43
CA THR A 66 14.07 -14.06 19.63
C THR A 66 13.32 -15.39 19.75
N ASP A 67 11.99 -15.40 19.62
CA ASP A 67 11.19 -16.63 19.69
C ASP A 67 11.47 -17.52 18.48
N GLU A 68 12.02 -18.72 18.74
CA GLU A 68 12.39 -19.69 17.70
C GLU A 68 11.24 -20.11 16.79
N LYS A 69 9.98 -19.94 17.20
CA LYS A 69 8.83 -20.24 16.37
C LYS A 69 8.80 -19.42 15.09
N PHE A 70 9.33 -18.18 15.12
CA PHE A 70 9.43 -17.33 13.92
C PHE A 70 10.37 -17.89 12.84
N SER A 71 11.25 -18.86 13.15
CA SER A 71 12.06 -19.55 12.15
C SER A 71 11.21 -20.37 11.15
N LYS A 72 9.96 -20.68 11.51
CA LYS A 72 9.01 -21.44 10.67
C LYS A 72 8.10 -20.50 9.88
N GLN A 73 8.66 -19.50 9.19
CA GLN A 73 7.93 -18.44 8.48
C GLN A 73 6.74 -18.97 7.65
N PHE A 74 6.93 -20.03 6.86
CA PHE A 74 5.93 -20.53 5.92
C PHE A 74 5.04 -21.66 6.47
N SER A 75 5.13 -22.00 7.74
CA SER A 75 4.26 -23.00 8.37
C SER A 75 2.90 -22.41 8.70
N LYS A 76 1.90 -22.67 7.87
CA LYS A 76 0.56 -22.07 7.98
C LYS A 76 -0.14 -22.34 9.32
N ASP A 77 0.11 -23.50 9.91
CA ASP A 77 -0.47 -23.94 11.19
C ASP A 77 -0.11 -23.02 12.38
N ILE A 78 1.03 -22.33 12.32
CA ILE A 78 1.47 -21.42 13.39
C ILE A 78 1.24 -19.93 13.05
N TRP A 79 0.82 -19.59 11.84
CA TRP A 79 0.58 -18.18 11.45
C TRP A 79 -0.33 -17.41 12.40
N PRO A 80 -1.47 -17.97 12.88
CA PRO A 80 -2.35 -17.26 13.80
C PRO A 80 -1.65 -16.89 15.12
N GLU A 81 -0.82 -17.79 15.67
CA GLU A 81 -0.05 -17.52 16.88
C GLU A 81 1.00 -16.41 16.65
N LEU A 82 1.76 -16.49 15.54
CA LEU A 82 2.79 -15.51 15.23
C LEU A 82 2.18 -14.14 14.90
N LYS A 83 1.01 -14.13 14.25
CA LYS A 83 0.25 -12.92 13.97
C LYS A 83 -0.19 -12.21 15.27
N SER A 84 -0.70 -12.96 16.24
CA SER A 84 -1.03 -12.43 17.57
C SER A 84 0.19 -11.79 18.25
N LYS A 85 1.33 -12.47 18.24
CA LYS A 85 2.58 -11.97 18.84
C LYS A 85 3.09 -10.69 18.15
N LEU A 86 3.02 -10.62 16.81
CA LEU A 86 3.35 -9.40 16.11
C LEU A 86 2.38 -8.26 16.42
N GLY A 87 1.08 -8.54 16.53
CA GLY A 87 0.08 -7.57 16.94
C GLY A 87 0.40 -6.97 18.31
N GLU A 88 0.68 -7.81 19.32
CA GLU A 88 1.10 -7.36 20.66
C GLU A 88 2.38 -6.51 20.60
N LYS A 89 3.33 -6.90 19.74
CA LYS A 89 4.58 -6.14 19.59
C LYS A 89 4.32 -4.75 18.99
N PHE A 90 3.52 -4.65 17.93
CA PHE A 90 3.22 -3.38 17.27
C PHE A 90 2.37 -2.45 18.16
N LEU A 91 1.52 -2.96 19.02
CA LEU A 91 0.80 -2.18 20.02
C LEU A 91 1.71 -1.52 21.08
N SER A 92 2.98 -1.89 21.17
CA SER A 92 3.91 -1.32 22.16
C SER A 92 4.40 0.09 21.86
N LYS A 93 4.29 0.58 20.62
CA LYS A 93 4.72 1.92 20.17
C LYS A 93 3.72 2.53 19.20
N ASN A 94 3.80 3.85 19.02
CA ASN A 94 3.00 4.55 18.02
C ASN A 94 3.50 4.20 16.59
N ARG A 95 2.62 4.37 15.61
CA ARG A 95 2.94 4.09 14.20
C ARG A 95 4.22 4.82 13.73
N ASP A 96 4.35 6.09 14.05
CA ASP A 96 5.49 6.89 13.58
C ASP A 96 6.80 6.52 14.29
N GLU A 97 6.74 6.03 15.54
CA GLU A 97 7.91 5.47 16.22
C GLU A 97 8.39 4.20 15.51
N TRP A 98 7.48 3.31 15.12
CA TRP A 98 7.80 2.15 14.29
C TRP A 98 8.35 2.54 12.92
N ALA A 99 7.73 3.52 12.26
CA ALA A 99 8.21 4.02 10.97
C ALA A 99 9.66 4.53 11.06
N MET A 100 10.05 5.17 12.15
CA MET A 100 11.44 5.60 12.38
C MET A 100 12.41 4.44 12.61
N ILE A 101 11.99 3.39 13.31
CA ILE A 101 12.81 2.17 13.52
C ILE A 101 13.11 1.48 12.19
N PHE A 102 12.12 1.44 11.29
CA PHE A 102 12.24 0.81 9.98
C PHE A 102 12.75 1.76 8.87
N LYS A 103 12.96 3.04 9.18
CA LYS A 103 13.51 4.00 8.20
C LYS A 103 14.88 3.54 7.70
N ASN A 104 15.07 3.58 6.40
CA ASN A 104 16.31 3.14 5.72
C ASN A 104 16.64 1.65 5.92
N SER A 105 15.61 0.82 6.07
CA SER A 105 15.74 -0.64 6.09
C SER A 105 15.01 -1.27 4.91
N ASP A 106 15.40 -2.49 4.57
CA ASP A 106 14.75 -3.29 3.53
C ASP A 106 13.66 -4.23 4.11
N ALA A 107 13.27 -4.05 5.37
CA ALA A 107 12.32 -4.93 6.06
C ALA A 107 10.88 -4.88 5.51
N CYS A 108 10.62 -4.19 4.42
CA CYS A 108 9.29 -4.07 3.79
C CYS A 108 8.18 -3.68 4.78
N ILE A 109 8.50 -2.79 5.72
CA ILE A 109 7.56 -2.27 6.72
C ILE A 109 7.41 -0.77 6.55
N THR A 110 6.16 -0.30 6.39
CA THR A 110 5.85 1.11 6.13
C THR A 110 4.61 1.57 6.89
N PRO A 111 4.52 2.85 7.27
CA PRO A 111 3.32 3.38 7.88
C PRO A 111 2.16 3.41 6.89
N ILE A 112 0.96 3.07 7.33
CA ILE A 112 -0.27 3.32 6.58
C ILE A 112 -0.68 4.76 6.86
N LEU A 113 -0.82 5.54 5.81
CA LEU A 113 -1.13 6.96 5.85
C LEU A 113 -2.57 7.21 5.43
N ASP A 114 -3.25 8.12 6.10
CA ASP A 114 -4.55 8.58 5.66
C ASP A 114 -4.43 9.66 4.55
N LEU A 115 -5.58 10.14 4.04
CA LEU A 115 -5.63 11.09 2.93
C LEU A 115 -4.97 12.44 3.27
N ASP A 116 -4.98 12.85 4.53
CA ASP A 116 -4.36 14.11 4.98
C ASP A 116 -2.85 13.97 5.20
N GLU A 117 -2.38 12.77 5.50
CA GLU A 117 -0.98 12.45 5.77
C GLU A 117 -0.19 12.17 4.50
N ALA A 118 -0.78 11.43 3.55
CA ALA A 118 -0.08 10.98 2.35
C ALA A 118 0.54 12.13 1.53
N PRO A 119 -0.12 13.28 1.29
CA PRO A 119 0.50 14.41 0.59
C PRO A 119 1.66 15.04 1.34
N LYS A 120 1.68 14.92 2.68
CA LYS A 120 2.69 15.51 3.55
C LYS A 120 3.90 14.60 3.79
N HIS A 121 3.80 13.33 3.42
CA HIS A 121 4.88 12.38 3.61
C HIS A 121 6.14 12.76 2.83
N GLU A 122 7.31 12.61 3.46
CA GLU A 122 8.61 13.03 2.93
C GLU A 122 8.86 12.51 1.50
N HIS A 123 8.61 11.23 1.25
CA HIS A 123 8.76 10.61 -0.06
C HIS A 123 7.85 11.27 -1.11
N ASN A 124 6.58 11.49 -0.79
CA ASN A 124 5.61 12.07 -1.72
C ASN A 124 5.94 13.55 -2.01
N LYS A 125 6.40 14.29 -1.00
CA LYS A 125 6.88 15.67 -1.18
C LYS A 125 8.11 15.73 -2.09
N SER A 126 9.14 14.92 -1.81
CA SER A 126 10.39 14.91 -2.59
C SER A 126 10.14 14.57 -4.06
N ARG A 127 9.13 13.76 -4.34
CA ARG A 127 8.72 13.38 -5.70
C ARG A 127 7.67 14.30 -6.31
N SER A 128 7.18 15.30 -5.58
CA SER A 128 6.02 16.12 -6.04
C SER A 128 4.86 15.25 -6.53
N THR A 129 4.51 14.23 -5.72
CA THR A 129 3.45 13.27 -6.08
C THR A 129 2.06 13.92 -6.07
N PHE A 130 1.88 14.94 -5.24
CA PHE A 130 0.65 15.70 -5.10
C PHE A 130 0.87 17.17 -5.46
N THR A 131 -0.19 17.84 -5.86
CA THR A 131 -0.29 19.27 -6.09
C THR A 131 -1.56 19.81 -5.45
N GLU A 132 -1.56 21.11 -5.16
CA GLU A 132 -2.76 21.82 -4.73
C GLU A 132 -3.18 22.81 -5.81
N ARG A 133 -4.46 22.81 -6.16
CA ARG A 133 -5.06 23.75 -7.09
C ARG A 133 -6.44 24.18 -6.58
N ASP A 134 -6.63 25.48 -6.48
CA ASP A 134 -7.89 26.09 -6.00
C ASP A 134 -8.38 25.49 -4.67
N GLY A 135 -7.45 25.23 -3.74
CA GLY A 135 -7.74 24.65 -2.42
C GLY A 135 -7.98 23.14 -2.42
N VAL A 136 -7.80 22.46 -3.55
CA VAL A 136 -7.96 21.00 -3.65
C VAL A 136 -6.59 20.34 -3.84
N VAL A 137 -6.21 19.48 -2.88
CA VAL A 137 -5.04 18.62 -3.00
C VAL A 137 -5.40 17.40 -3.86
N GLN A 138 -4.59 17.14 -4.87
CA GLN A 138 -4.81 16.05 -5.82
C GLN A 138 -3.48 15.46 -6.31
N PRO A 139 -3.46 14.19 -6.78
CA PRO A 139 -2.28 13.61 -7.39
C PRO A 139 -1.86 14.38 -8.65
N ASN A 140 -0.55 14.53 -8.85
CA ASN A 140 -0.01 14.99 -10.13
C ASN A 140 -0.18 13.93 -11.22
N PRO A 141 -0.22 14.32 -12.50
CA PRO A 141 -0.35 13.38 -13.61
C PRO A 141 0.73 12.30 -13.61
N SER A 142 0.32 11.08 -13.99
CA SER A 142 1.17 9.91 -14.10
C SER A 142 0.76 9.10 -15.32
N PRO A 143 1.69 8.38 -16.00
CA PRO A 143 3.13 8.34 -15.74
C PRO A 143 3.83 9.64 -16.12
N ARG A 144 5.07 9.83 -15.62
CA ARG A 144 5.88 11.02 -15.95
C ARG A 144 6.70 10.74 -17.20
N PHE A 145 6.44 11.49 -18.27
CA PHE A 145 7.19 11.41 -19.52
C PHE A 145 8.28 12.49 -19.54
N SER A 146 9.49 12.13 -19.99
CA SER A 146 10.61 13.07 -20.12
C SER A 146 10.41 14.04 -21.28
N GLU A 147 9.90 13.55 -22.44
CA GLU A 147 9.76 14.33 -23.65
C GLU A 147 8.42 15.07 -23.75
N THR A 148 7.38 14.54 -23.14
CA THR A 148 6.02 15.09 -23.17
C THR A 148 5.44 15.16 -21.76
N PRO A 149 5.92 16.06 -20.90
CA PRO A 149 5.44 16.18 -19.54
C PRO A 149 3.94 16.48 -19.51
N LEU A 150 3.25 15.81 -18.62
CA LEU A 150 1.82 16.05 -18.41
C LEU A 150 1.61 17.16 -17.39
N GLU A 151 0.62 18.01 -17.64
CA GLU A 151 0.25 19.13 -16.77
C GLU A 151 -1.25 19.17 -16.51
N ILE A 152 -1.64 19.55 -15.31
CA ILE A 152 -3.02 19.90 -14.99
C ILE A 152 -3.24 21.35 -15.42
N LYS A 153 -3.95 21.54 -16.52
CA LYS A 153 -4.14 22.87 -17.13
C LYS A 153 -5.20 23.73 -16.45
N SER A 154 -6.21 23.11 -15.88
CA SER A 154 -7.32 23.81 -15.23
C SER A 154 -7.90 22.97 -14.09
N SER A 155 -8.58 23.59 -13.17
CA SER A 155 -9.46 22.92 -12.20
C SER A 155 -10.71 22.37 -12.86
N PRO A 156 -11.44 21.43 -12.21
CA PRO A 156 -12.72 20.97 -12.71
C PRO A 156 -13.67 22.15 -12.94
N LYS A 157 -14.34 22.12 -14.07
CA LYS A 157 -15.30 23.15 -14.47
C LYS A 157 -16.69 22.85 -13.92
N LYS A 158 -17.54 23.89 -13.83
CA LYS A 158 -18.97 23.69 -13.55
C LYS A 158 -19.63 22.94 -14.71
N ILE A 159 -20.70 22.22 -14.40
CA ILE A 159 -21.49 21.51 -15.44
C ILE A 159 -21.93 22.51 -16.50
N GLY A 160 -21.62 22.21 -17.77
CA GLY A 160 -21.98 23.04 -18.92
C GLY A 160 -21.07 24.26 -19.17
N GLU A 161 -20.10 24.56 -18.33
CA GLU A 161 -19.24 25.75 -18.47
C GLU A 161 -18.45 25.76 -19.78
N ASP A 162 -18.03 24.60 -20.26
CA ASP A 162 -17.25 24.45 -21.49
C ASP A 162 -18.13 24.15 -22.73
N ASN A 163 -19.47 24.13 -22.63
CA ASN A 163 -20.35 23.75 -23.75
C ASN A 163 -20.12 24.62 -24.99
N ILE A 164 -20.02 25.95 -24.82
CA ILE A 164 -19.78 26.86 -25.93
C ILE A 164 -18.43 26.58 -26.58
N LEU A 165 -17.38 26.45 -25.79
CA LEU A 165 -16.03 26.15 -26.26
C LEU A 165 -15.98 24.83 -27.06
N ILE A 166 -16.64 23.79 -26.54
CA ILE A 166 -16.69 22.46 -27.18
C ILE A 166 -17.51 22.54 -28.49
N SER A 167 -18.66 23.22 -28.45
CA SER A 167 -19.52 23.40 -29.61
C SER A 167 -18.77 24.08 -30.74
N GLU A 168 -18.09 25.18 -30.45
CA GLU A 168 -17.28 25.91 -31.47
C GLU A 168 -16.10 25.08 -31.97
N LYS A 169 -15.33 24.46 -31.04
CA LYS A 169 -14.12 23.71 -31.42
C LYS A 169 -14.39 22.49 -32.28
N TYR A 170 -15.48 21.81 -32.07
CA TYR A 170 -15.83 20.56 -32.75
C TYR A 170 -17.00 20.70 -33.73
N ASN A 171 -17.56 21.92 -33.92
CA ASN A 171 -18.68 22.21 -34.76
C ASN A 171 -19.88 21.28 -34.49
N ILE A 172 -20.27 21.15 -33.22
CA ILE A 172 -21.39 20.32 -32.77
C ILE A 172 -22.41 21.18 -32.01
N ASN A 173 -23.68 20.80 -32.07
CA ASN A 173 -24.73 21.41 -31.26
C ASN A 173 -24.86 20.63 -29.96
N LEU A 174 -24.69 21.33 -28.81
CA LEU A 174 -24.81 20.78 -27.45
C LEU A 174 -26.09 21.29 -26.82
#